data_c01a8de75db226d2c34b8d779913bdd5
#
_entry.id   c01a8de75db226d2c34b8d779913bdd5
#
_cell.length_a   1.000
_cell.length_b   1.000
_cell.length_c   1.000
_cell.angle_alpha   90.00
_cell.angle_beta   90.00
_cell.angle_gamma   90.00
#
_symmetry.space_group_name_H-M   'P 1'
#
loop_
_entity.id
_entity.type
_entity.pdbx_description
1 polymer ?
#
loop_
_entity_poly.entity_id
_entity_poly.type
_entity_poly.pdbx_seq_one_letter_code
_entity_poly.pdbx_strand_id
1 'polypeptide(L)'
;MIDRLAKIQLSIFAVITVITLSVMAIFYLRLPATFGIGTYGVSADFVAGGGLYKNANVTYRGVAVGRVESVGLNPNGVTAHMRLNSGTAIPSNVTATVRSVSAIGEQYIDLVPPENPSSTKLRNGFRIQRQNTRIGQDVADLLRQAETLLGSLGDTRLRELLHEAFIATNGAGPELARLIESARLLVDEANANYPQVSQLIDQAGPFLQAQIRAGGDIKSLA
;
A
#
# COMPACT_ATOMS: atom_id res chain seq x y z
N MET A 1 32.90 46.00 -28.62
CA MET A 1 31.63 46.08 -29.40
C MET A 1 31.31 44.70 -29.89
N ILE A 2 30.16 44.15 -29.53
CA ILE A 2 29.77 42.81 -29.98
C ILE A 2 29.34 42.91 -31.44
N ASP A 3 30.01 42.13 -32.29
CA ASP A 3 29.82 42.11 -33.74
C ASP A 3 28.39 41.67 -34.09
N ARG A 4 27.85 42.16 -35.23
CA ARG A 4 26.45 41.79 -35.64
C ARG A 4 26.25 40.28 -35.75
N LEU A 5 27.25 39.56 -36.20
CA LEU A 5 27.27 38.12 -36.33
C LEU A 5 27.14 37.43 -34.95
N ALA A 6 27.89 37.91 -33.94
CA ALA A 6 27.82 37.39 -32.59
C ALA A 6 26.45 37.64 -31.94
N LYS A 7 25.80 38.77 -32.23
CA LYS A 7 24.41 39.01 -31.72
C LYS A 7 23.40 38.04 -32.32
N ILE A 8 23.52 37.75 -33.63
CA ILE A 8 22.60 36.78 -34.30
C ILE A 8 22.82 35.38 -33.72
N GLN A 9 24.08 34.95 -33.58
CA GLN A 9 24.41 33.65 -32.99
C GLN A 9 23.89 33.52 -31.57
N LEU A 10 24.07 34.57 -30.74
CA LEU A 10 23.58 34.60 -29.35
C LEU A 10 22.04 34.53 -29.29
N SER A 11 21.38 35.24 -30.22
CA SER A 11 19.90 35.19 -30.29
C SER A 11 19.39 33.80 -30.69
N ILE A 12 20.01 33.18 -31.68
CA ILE A 12 19.66 31.81 -32.11
C ILE A 12 19.90 30.82 -30.96
N PHE A 13 21.04 30.92 -30.29
CA PHE A 13 21.34 30.08 -29.13
C PHE A 13 20.32 30.27 -28.01
N ALA A 14 19.96 31.51 -27.67
CA ALA A 14 18.98 31.81 -26.65
C ALA A 14 17.60 31.22 -27.00
N VAL A 15 17.18 31.34 -28.26
CA VAL A 15 15.88 30.75 -28.70
C VAL A 15 15.90 29.23 -28.60
N ILE A 16 16.96 28.58 -29.08
CA ILE A 16 17.10 27.11 -28.99
C ILE A 16 17.11 26.67 -27.52
N THR A 17 17.85 27.36 -26.66
CA THR A 17 17.90 27.05 -25.23
C THR A 17 16.51 27.15 -24.58
N VAL A 18 15.76 28.23 -24.84
CA VAL A 18 14.41 28.41 -24.30
C VAL A 18 13.48 27.31 -24.79
N ILE A 19 13.54 26.97 -26.08
CA ILE A 19 12.71 25.86 -26.62
C ILE A 19 13.07 24.54 -25.95
N THR A 20 14.36 24.22 -25.85
CA THR A 20 14.81 22.95 -25.24
C THR A 20 14.42 22.88 -23.76
N LEU A 21 14.60 23.93 -22.99
CA LEU A 21 14.18 23.99 -21.59
C LEU A 21 12.66 23.87 -21.43
N SER A 22 11.90 24.51 -22.33
CA SER A 22 10.44 24.42 -22.31
C SER A 22 9.96 22.99 -22.60
N VAL A 23 10.51 22.33 -23.61
CA VAL A 23 10.22 20.95 -23.94
C VAL A 23 10.58 20.03 -22.77
N MET A 24 11.76 20.21 -22.19
CA MET A 24 12.19 19.44 -21.01
C MET A 24 11.26 19.66 -19.82
N ALA A 25 10.85 20.89 -19.55
CA ALA A 25 9.94 21.24 -18.48
C ALA A 25 8.55 20.59 -18.65
N ILE A 26 8.03 20.58 -19.87
CA ILE A 26 6.69 20.06 -20.16
C ILE A 26 6.70 18.53 -20.20
N PHE A 27 7.61 17.91 -20.92
CA PHE A 27 7.59 16.48 -21.19
C PHE A 27 8.32 15.64 -20.14
N TYR A 28 9.47 16.13 -19.65
CA TYR A 28 10.29 15.37 -18.69
C TYR A 28 9.90 15.65 -17.24
N LEU A 29 9.85 16.93 -16.84
CA LEU A 29 9.49 17.33 -15.47
C LEU A 29 7.97 17.29 -15.20
N ARG A 30 7.14 17.13 -16.24
CA ARG A 30 5.68 17.13 -16.13
C ARG A 30 5.14 18.32 -15.30
N LEU A 31 5.78 19.47 -15.42
CA LEU A 31 5.41 20.68 -14.69
C LEU A 31 3.91 21.02 -14.77
N PRO A 32 3.20 20.82 -15.90
CA PRO A 32 1.75 21.09 -15.96
C PRO A 32 0.96 20.32 -14.90
N ALA A 33 1.33 19.06 -14.64
CA ALA A 33 0.67 18.25 -13.61
C ALA A 33 0.98 18.75 -12.19
N THR A 34 2.17 19.29 -11.96
CA THR A 34 2.57 19.88 -10.67
C THR A 34 1.79 21.17 -10.39
N PHE A 35 1.45 21.94 -11.43
CA PHE A 35 0.61 23.15 -11.33
C PHE A 35 -0.90 22.84 -11.41
N GLY A 36 -1.30 21.56 -11.37
CA GLY A 36 -2.70 21.16 -11.37
C GLY A 36 -3.38 21.22 -12.75
N ILE A 37 -2.64 21.47 -13.83
CA ILE A 37 -3.17 21.48 -15.19
C ILE A 37 -3.44 20.03 -15.63
N GLY A 38 -4.67 19.72 -16.04
CA GLY A 38 -5.06 18.37 -16.43
C GLY A 38 -5.26 17.41 -15.24
N THR A 39 -5.54 17.97 -14.05
CA THR A 39 -5.85 17.18 -12.85
C THR A 39 -7.14 17.69 -12.18
N TYR A 40 -7.74 16.85 -11.33
CA TYR A 40 -8.92 17.21 -10.55
C TYR A 40 -8.81 16.66 -9.12
N GLY A 41 -9.42 17.37 -8.17
CA GLY A 41 -9.38 17.02 -6.75
C GLY A 41 -10.51 16.05 -6.39
N VAL A 42 -10.20 15.00 -5.64
CA VAL A 42 -11.13 14.04 -5.04
C VAL A 42 -10.76 13.87 -3.58
N SER A 43 -11.74 13.73 -2.70
CA SER A 43 -11.49 13.38 -1.29
C SER A 43 -12.04 11.99 -0.96
N ALA A 44 -11.44 11.33 0.02
CA ALA A 44 -11.93 10.06 0.54
C ALA A 44 -11.87 10.06 2.07
N ASP A 45 -12.96 9.60 2.71
CA ASP A 45 -13.03 9.52 4.17
C ASP A 45 -12.73 8.12 4.64
N PHE A 46 -11.70 7.97 5.45
CA PHE A 46 -11.28 6.71 6.04
C PHE A 46 -11.55 6.68 7.55
N VAL A 47 -11.68 5.47 8.10
CA VAL A 47 -11.84 5.25 9.55
C VAL A 47 -10.57 5.61 10.32
N ALA A 48 -9.39 5.43 9.71
CA ALA A 48 -8.09 5.79 10.25
C ALA A 48 -7.11 6.09 9.11
N GLY A 49 -5.95 6.65 9.41
CA GLY A 49 -4.96 7.05 8.39
C GLY A 49 -4.26 5.88 7.71
N GLY A 50 -4.16 4.71 8.37
CA GLY A 50 -3.51 3.52 7.83
C GLY A 50 -2.06 3.75 7.37
N GLY A 51 -1.33 4.70 7.99
CA GLY A 51 0.02 5.07 7.55
C GLY A 51 0.08 5.93 6.28
N LEU A 52 -1.05 6.42 5.78
CA LEU A 52 -1.09 7.24 4.57
C LEU A 52 -0.42 8.61 4.80
N TYR A 53 0.34 9.08 3.83
CA TYR A 53 1.13 10.31 3.92
C TYR A 53 0.96 11.18 2.66
N LYS A 54 1.39 12.43 2.77
CA LYS A 54 1.40 13.38 1.65
C LYS A 54 2.34 12.87 0.55
N ASN A 55 1.93 13.00 -0.70
CA ASN A 55 2.58 12.49 -1.91
C ASN A 55 2.51 10.97 -2.11
N ALA A 56 1.83 10.21 -1.25
CA ALA A 56 1.53 8.81 -1.51
C ALA A 56 0.86 8.64 -2.89
N ASN A 57 1.18 7.57 -3.58
CA ASN A 57 0.61 7.30 -4.90
C ASN A 57 -0.89 6.99 -4.80
N VAL A 58 -1.64 7.35 -5.84
CA VAL A 58 -3.01 6.88 -6.06
C VAL A 58 -3.01 6.06 -7.34
N THR A 59 -3.49 4.82 -7.26
CA THR A 59 -3.55 3.89 -8.39
C THR A 59 -5.00 3.58 -8.76
N TYR A 60 -5.19 3.22 -10.01
CA TYR A 60 -6.42 2.64 -10.54
C TYR A 60 -6.06 1.48 -11.44
N ARG A 61 -6.52 0.27 -11.11
CA ARG A 61 -6.13 -0.97 -11.80
C ARG A 61 -4.61 -1.18 -11.86
N GLY A 62 -3.90 -0.81 -10.79
CA GLY A 62 -2.44 -0.94 -10.71
C GLY A 62 -1.62 0.15 -11.43
N VAL A 63 -2.29 1.08 -12.14
CA VAL A 63 -1.61 2.19 -12.82
C VAL A 63 -1.70 3.44 -11.96
N ALA A 64 -0.59 4.18 -11.80
CA ALA A 64 -0.57 5.44 -11.08
C ALA A 64 -1.39 6.51 -11.81
N VAL A 65 -2.45 7.00 -11.18
CA VAL A 65 -3.38 7.99 -11.73
C VAL A 65 -3.36 9.31 -10.99
N GLY A 66 -2.62 9.40 -9.87
CA GLY A 66 -2.55 10.63 -9.10
C GLY A 66 -1.70 10.49 -7.84
N ARG A 67 -1.84 11.48 -6.94
CA ARG A 67 -1.16 11.51 -5.65
C ARG A 67 -2.04 12.09 -4.56
N VAL A 68 -1.75 11.73 -3.31
CA VAL A 68 -2.33 12.32 -2.12
C VAL A 68 -1.73 13.71 -1.90
N GLU A 69 -2.56 14.74 -1.82
CA GLU A 69 -2.12 16.12 -1.54
C GLU A 69 -1.97 16.39 -0.05
N SER A 70 -2.94 15.91 0.71
CA SER A 70 -2.95 16.07 2.16
C SER A 70 -3.80 15.01 2.82
N VAL A 71 -3.47 14.73 4.08
CA VAL A 71 -4.23 13.85 4.96
C VAL A 71 -4.56 14.66 6.20
N GLY A 72 -5.83 14.80 6.52
CA GLY A 72 -6.33 15.59 7.64
C GLY A 72 -7.25 14.79 8.53
N LEU A 73 -7.24 15.09 9.83
CA LEU A 73 -8.17 14.50 10.79
C LEU A 73 -9.56 15.11 10.60
N ASN A 74 -10.58 14.31 10.75
CA ASN A 74 -11.97 14.74 10.87
C ASN A 74 -12.59 14.10 12.13
N PRO A 75 -13.76 14.55 12.62
CA PRO A 75 -14.36 14.02 13.86
C PRO A 75 -14.59 12.50 13.87
N ASN A 76 -14.69 11.88 12.69
CA ASN A 76 -15.04 10.47 12.53
C ASN A 76 -13.89 9.63 11.94
N GLY A 77 -12.68 10.18 11.81
CA GLY A 77 -11.54 9.49 11.22
C GLY A 77 -10.59 10.43 10.48
N VAL A 78 -10.27 10.10 9.24
CA VAL A 78 -9.29 10.82 8.41
C VAL A 78 -9.88 11.09 7.02
N THR A 79 -9.65 12.29 6.51
CA THR A 79 -9.93 12.63 5.10
C THR A 79 -8.63 12.74 4.33
N ALA A 80 -8.48 11.95 3.29
CA ALA A 80 -7.40 12.08 2.32
C ALA A 80 -7.87 12.91 1.13
N HIS A 81 -7.17 14.00 0.82
CA HIS A 81 -7.35 14.79 -0.40
C HIS A 81 -6.37 14.28 -1.45
N MET A 82 -6.90 13.94 -2.62
CA MET A 82 -6.15 13.37 -3.72
C MET A 82 -6.27 14.25 -4.95
N ARG A 83 -5.19 14.35 -5.71
CA ARG A 83 -5.19 14.95 -7.05
C ARG A 83 -5.02 13.86 -8.09
N LEU A 84 -6.01 13.73 -8.97
CA LEU A 84 -6.07 12.70 -10.00
C LEU A 84 -5.90 13.30 -11.38
N ASN A 85 -5.26 12.57 -12.28
CA ASN A 85 -5.06 12.97 -13.68
C ASN A 85 -6.38 12.86 -14.46
N SER A 86 -6.75 13.89 -15.20
CA SER A 86 -8.00 13.94 -15.98
C SER A 86 -8.00 12.98 -17.20
N GLY A 87 -6.83 12.48 -17.61
CA GLY A 87 -6.71 11.53 -18.72
C GLY A 87 -7.32 10.15 -18.46
N THR A 88 -7.63 9.82 -17.18
CA THR A 88 -8.20 8.53 -16.81
C THR A 88 -9.63 8.69 -16.30
N ALA A 89 -10.58 8.07 -16.99
CA ALA A 89 -11.99 8.08 -16.62
C ALA A 89 -12.27 7.03 -15.53
N ILE A 90 -12.34 7.43 -14.27
CA ILE A 90 -12.53 6.56 -13.11
C ILE A 90 -14.02 6.56 -12.73
N PRO A 91 -14.71 5.41 -12.59
CA PRO A 91 -16.10 5.33 -12.15
C PRO A 91 -16.30 5.94 -10.75
N SER A 92 -17.46 6.55 -10.51
CA SER A 92 -17.76 7.20 -9.22
C SER A 92 -17.99 6.21 -8.07
N ASN A 93 -18.30 4.96 -8.37
CA ASN A 93 -18.57 3.91 -7.39
C ASN A 93 -17.37 3.02 -7.08
N VAL A 94 -16.15 3.56 -7.25
CA VAL A 94 -14.92 2.87 -6.83
C VAL A 94 -14.82 2.76 -5.31
N THR A 95 -14.13 1.73 -4.84
CA THR A 95 -13.71 1.63 -3.44
C THR A 95 -12.28 2.15 -3.32
N ALA A 96 -12.05 3.14 -2.44
CA ALA A 96 -10.70 3.60 -2.13
C ALA A 96 -10.11 2.74 -1.01
N THR A 97 -9.02 2.03 -1.29
CA THR A 97 -8.37 1.14 -0.35
C THR A 97 -6.95 1.61 -0.08
N VAL A 98 -6.61 1.85 1.18
CA VAL A 98 -5.21 2.07 1.58
C VAL A 98 -4.51 0.73 1.58
N ARG A 99 -3.40 0.62 0.86
CA ARG A 99 -2.60 -0.60 0.75
C ARG A 99 -1.13 -0.30 0.97
N SER A 100 -0.36 -1.29 1.39
CA SER A 100 1.09 -1.23 1.45
C SER A 100 1.72 -1.75 0.16
N VAL A 101 2.74 -1.07 -0.35
CA VAL A 101 3.55 -1.53 -1.49
C VAL A 101 4.54 -2.59 -1.04
N SER A 102 4.99 -2.51 0.21
CA SER A 102 6.03 -3.38 0.75
C SER A 102 5.85 -3.63 2.24
N ALA A 103 6.54 -4.64 2.77
CA ALA A 103 6.61 -4.92 4.20
C ALA A 103 7.19 -3.75 5.04
N ILE A 104 7.92 -2.84 4.39
CA ILE A 104 8.54 -1.67 5.04
C ILE A 104 7.54 -0.51 5.22
N GLY A 105 6.33 -0.60 4.65
CA GLY A 105 5.23 0.31 5.00
C GLY A 105 5.04 1.52 4.09
N GLU A 106 5.51 1.53 2.84
CA GLU A 106 5.09 2.56 1.89
C GLU A 106 3.63 2.35 1.51
N GLN A 107 2.77 3.30 1.91
CA GLN A 107 1.33 3.24 1.71
C GLN A 107 0.91 3.97 0.43
N TYR A 108 -0.13 3.47 -0.22
CA TYR A 108 -0.76 4.10 -1.38
C TYR A 108 -2.28 3.90 -1.33
N ILE A 109 -3.02 4.69 -2.10
CA ILE A 109 -4.46 4.49 -2.27
C ILE A 109 -4.70 3.76 -3.58
N ASP A 110 -5.36 2.61 -3.50
CA ASP A 110 -5.83 1.86 -4.67
C ASP A 110 -7.32 2.13 -4.88
N LEU A 111 -7.67 2.70 -6.03
CA LEU A 111 -9.06 2.90 -6.45
C LEU A 111 -9.54 1.63 -7.15
N VAL A 112 -10.17 0.75 -6.39
CA VAL A 112 -10.62 -0.56 -6.87
C VAL A 112 -11.96 -0.40 -7.60
N PRO A 113 -12.05 -0.77 -8.89
CA PRO A 113 -13.32 -0.74 -9.60
C PRO A 113 -14.27 -1.83 -9.08
N PRO A 114 -15.56 -1.56 -8.99
CA PRO A 114 -16.56 -2.60 -8.69
C PRO A 114 -16.78 -3.52 -9.91
N GLU A 115 -17.45 -4.64 -9.70
CA GLU A 115 -17.85 -5.56 -10.78
C GLU A 115 -18.73 -4.84 -11.83
N ASN A 116 -19.65 -3.99 -11.36
CA ASN A 116 -20.53 -3.18 -12.19
C ASN A 116 -20.14 -1.69 -12.09
N PRO A 117 -19.24 -1.20 -12.95
CA PRO A 117 -18.80 0.19 -12.92
C PRO A 117 -19.91 1.16 -13.29
N SER A 118 -20.06 2.23 -12.50
CA SER A 118 -20.99 3.32 -12.82
C SER A 118 -20.64 4.01 -14.15
N SER A 119 -21.63 4.42 -14.90
CA SER A 119 -21.46 5.31 -16.06
C SER A 119 -20.96 6.69 -15.62
N THR A 120 -21.36 7.16 -14.44
CA THR A 120 -20.86 8.38 -13.84
C THR A 120 -19.40 8.24 -13.43
N LYS A 121 -18.60 9.27 -13.72
CA LYS A 121 -17.17 9.30 -13.41
C LYS A 121 -16.86 10.20 -12.22
N LEU A 122 -15.74 9.96 -11.56
CA LEU A 122 -15.20 10.91 -10.59
C LEU A 122 -14.96 12.25 -11.27
N ARG A 123 -15.26 13.33 -10.56
CA ARG A 123 -15.08 14.71 -11.01
C ARG A 123 -14.51 15.55 -9.89
N ASN A 124 -14.08 16.75 -10.22
CA ASN A 124 -13.56 17.68 -9.24
C ASN A 124 -14.53 17.90 -8.07
N GLY A 125 -14.01 17.84 -6.84
CA GLY A 125 -14.81 17.97 -5.62
C GLY A 125 -15.57 16.71 -5.22
N PHE A 126 -15.44 15.59 -5.92
CA PHE A 126 -16.11 14.35 -5.53
C PHE A 126 -15.57 13.83 -4.21
N ARG A 127 -16.45 13.31 -3.35
CA ARG A 127 -16.11 12.74 -2.06
C ARG A 127 -16.50 11.26 -2.02
N ILE A 128 -15.50 10.41 -1.85
CA ILE A 128 -15.69 8.97 -1.63
C ILE A 128 -16.04 8.81 -0.15
N GLN A 129 -17.26 8.36 0.10
CA GLN A 129 -17.77 8.20 1.46
C GLN A 129 -17.09 7.01 2.16
N ARG A 130 -17.03 7.06 3.48
CA ARG A 130 -16.43 6.06 4.35
C ARG A 130 -16.87 4.62 4.08
N GLN A 131 -18.13 4.39 3.71
CA GLN A 131 -18.65 3.08 3.35
C GLN A 131 -17.98 2.48 2.11
N ASN A 132 -17.42 3.34 1.24
CA ASN A 132 -16.70 2.97 0.03
C ASN A 132 -15.18 3.14 0.23
N THR A 133 -14.70 3.07 1.47
CA THR A 133 -13.27 3.11 1.78
C THR A 133 -12.87 1.91 2.61
N ARG A 134 -11.66 1.45 2.46
CA ARG A 134 -11.07 0.34 3.22
C ARG A 134 -9.63 0.68 3.60
N ILE A 135 -9.19 0.12 4.70
CA ILE A 135 -7.78 0.11 5.09
C ILE A 135 -7.33 -1.33 4.94
N GLY A 136 -6.26 -1.55 4.18
CA GLY A 136 -5.63 -2.87 4.05
C GLY A 136 -5.15 -3.35 5.42
N GLN A 137 -5.10 -4.66 5.59
CA GLN A 137 -4.51 -5.24 6.78
C GLN A 137 -3.01 -4.95 6.79
N ASP A 138 -2.51 -4.47 7.92
CA ASP A 138 -1.08 -4.34 8.15
C ASP A 138 -0.45 -5.74 8.24
N VAL A 139 0.71 -5.92 7.61
CA VAL A 139 1.49 -7.17 7.70
C VAL A 139 1.80 -7.50 9.17
N ALA A 140 2.04 -6.47 9.99
CA ALA A 140 2.23 -6.65 11.43
C ALA A 140 0.99 -7.20 12.15
N ASP A 141 -0.23 -6.83 11.71
CA ASP A 141 -1.47 -7.38 12.26
C ASP A 141 -1.67 -8.83 11.83
N LEU A 142 -1.33 -9.17 10.58
CA LEU A 142 -1.39 -10.56 10.11
C LEU A 142 -0.39 -11.45 10.85
N LEU A 143 0.83 -10.95 11.11
CA LEU A 143 1.83 -11.66 11.90
C LEU A 143 1.37 -11.88 13.34
N ARG A 144 0.79 -10.87 13.99
CA ARG A 144 0.21 -11.00 15.34
C ARG A 144 -0.96 -11.97 15.39
N GLN A 145 -1.81 -11.96 14.36
CA GLN A 145 -2.91 -12.94 14.25
C GLN A 145 -2.37 -14.36 14.03
N ALA A 146 -1.33 -14.51 13.20
CA ALA A 146 -0.65 -15.79 13.01
C ALA A 146 0.02 -16.27 14.29
N GLU A 147 0.70 -15.38 15.04
CA GLU A 147 1.30 -15.69 16.34
C GLU A 147 0.22 -16.11 17.36
N THR A 148 -0.89 -15.38 17.42
CA THR A 148 -2.03 -15.72 18.29
C THR A 148 -2.63 -17.07 17.89
N LEU A 149 -2.77 -17.34 16.61
CA LEU A 149 -3.26 -18.61 16.10
C LEU A 149 -2.30 -19.77 16.46
N LEU A 150 -1.00 -19.57 16.21
CA LEU A 150 0.03 -20.55 16.57
C LEU A 150 0.07 -20.78 18.08
N GLY A 151 -0.01 -19.72 18.88
CA GLY A 151 -0.11 -19.82 20.34
C GLY A 151 -1.39 -20.51 20.84
N SER A 152 -2.51 -20.36 20.12
CA SER A 152 -3.77 -21.05 20.44
C SER A 152 -3.78 -22.52 20.00
N LEU A 153 -2.97 -22.87 18.98
CA LEU A 153 -2.74 -24.25 18.54
C LEU A 153 -1.72 -24.97 19.43
N GLY A 154 -1.05 -24.22 20.32
CA GLY A 154 -0.05 -24.75 21.25
C GLY A 154 -0.60 -25.87 22.11
N ASP A 155 -0.08 -27.01 21.85
CA ASP A 155 0.13 -28.24 22.58
C ASP A 155 -1.07 -29.12 22.97
N THR A 156 -2.18 -28.61 23.46
CA THR A 156 -3.17 -29.53 24.04
C THR A 156 -4.35 -29.79 23.11
N ARG A 157 -4.92 -28.75 22.54
CA ARG A 157 -6.18 -28.87 21.78
C ARG A 157 -6.03 -29.52 20.42
N LEU A 158 -4.92 -29.24 19.70
CA LEU A 158 -4.72 -29.88 18.39
C LEU A 158 -4.34 -31.36 18.56
N ARG A 159 -3.56 -31.68 19.59
CA ARG A 159 -3.28 -33.07 19.96
C ARG A 159 -4.55 -33.82 20.41
N GLU A 160 -5.41 -33.16 21.16
CA GLU A 160 -6.71 -33.72 21.58
C GLU A 160 -7.63 -33.92 20.37
N LEU A 161 -7.78 -32.95 19.50
CA LEU A 161 -8.57 -33.07 18.27
C LEU A 161 -8.04 -34.14 17.32
N LEU A 162 -6.71 -34.23 17.16
CA LEU A 162 -6.07 -35.28 16.35
C LEU A 162 -6.25 -36.68 16.99
N HIS A 163 -6.20 -36.75 18.32
CA HIS A 163 -6.43 -37.98 19.06
C HIS A 163 -7.88 -38.41 18.97
N GLU A 164 -8.82 -37.48 19.10
CA GLU A 164 -10.24 -37.72 18.97
C GLU A 164 -10.68 -38.11 17.56
N ALA A 165 -10.07 -37.41 16.53
CA ALA A 165 -10.21 -37.78 15.13
C ALA A 165 -9.63 -39.18 14.85
N PHE A 166 -8.50 -39.54 15.46
CA PHE A 166 -7.88 -40.87 15.35
C PHE A 166 -8.81 -41.95 15.96
N ILE A 167 -9.40 -41.69 17.13
CA ILE A 167 -10.34 -42.63 17.77
C ILE A 167 -11.62 -42.77 16.93
N ALA A 168 -12.15 -41.64 16.41
CA ALA A 168 -13.38 -41.63 15.59
C ALA A 168 -13.18 -42.34 14.23
N THR A 169 -11.95 -42.37 13.73
CA THR A 169 -11.59 -43.01 12.46
C THR A 169 -10.99 -44.42 12.63
N ASN A 170 -10.99 -44.94 13.85
CA ASN A 170 -10.44 -46.27 14.16
C ASN A 170 -11.31 -47.37 13.52
N GLY A 171 -11.13 -47.56 12.22
CA GLY A 171 -11.86 -48.43 11.30
C GLY A 171 -11.80 -47.91 9.84
N ALA A 172 -11.40 -46.70 9.60
CA ALA A 172 -11.14 -46.18 8.27
C ALA A 172 -9.66 -46.45 7.90
N GLY A 173 -9.43 -47.06 6.78
CA GLY A 173 -8.23 -47.75 6.31
C GLY A 173 -6.86 -47.06 6.50
N PRO A 174 -5.79 -47.80 6.17
CA PRO A 174 -4.39 -47.44 6.48
C PRO A 174 -3.95 -46.08 5.95
N GLU A 175 -4.63 -45.52 4.98
CA GLU A 175 -4.28 -44.21 4.34
C GLU A 175 -4.65 -43.03 5.23
N LEU A 176 -5.77 -43.07 5.94
CA LEU A 176 -6.18 -42.04 6.89
C LEU A 176 -5.27 -42.03 8.13
N ALA A 177 -4.84 -43.20 8.60
CA ALA A 177 -3.88 -43.34 9.68
C ALA A 177 -2.52 -42.71 9.31
N ARG A 178 -2.07 -42.87 8.06
CA ARG A 178 -0.84 -42.22 7.55
C ARG A 178 -0.98 -40.71 7.45
N LEU A 179 -2.15 -40.21 7.04
CA LEU A 179 -2.41 -38.76 6.98
C LEU A 179 -2.36 -38.13 8.38
N ILE A 180 -2.98 -38.77 9.36
CA ILE A 180 -3.01 -38.31 10.76
C ILE A 180 -1.60 -38.37 11.36
N GLU A 181 -0.83 -39.39 11.10
CA GLU A 181 0.57 -39.51 11.55
C GLU A 181 1.46 -38.43 10.88
N SER A 182 1.28 -38.16 9.59
CA SER A 182 1.97 -37.08 8.89
C SER A 182 1.62 -35.70 9.43
N ALA A 183 0.33 -35.47 9.74
CA ALA A 183 -0.13 -34.24 10.37
C ALA A 183 0.47 -34.05 11.77
N ARG A 184 0.58 -35.13 12.55
CA ARG A 184 1.20 -35.11 13.87
C ARG A 184 2.69 -34.76 13.79
N LEU A 185 3.44 -35.36 12.85
CA LEU A 185 4.85 -35.06 12.62
C LEU A 185 5.06 -33.59 12.22
N LEU A 186 4.18 -33.04 11.39
CA LEU A 186 4.21 -31.62 11.02
C LEU A 186 3.96 -30.70 12.23
N VAL A 187 3.04 -31.05 13.11
CA VAL A 187 2.77 -30.27 14.34
C VAL A 187 3.96 -30.36 15.30
N ASP A 188 4.53 -31.53 15.48
CA ASP A 188 5.69 -31.73 16.35
C ASP A 188 6.92 -30.97 15.81
N GLU A 189 7.13 -30.95 14.49
CA GLU A 189 8.19 -30.18 13.82
C GLU A 189 7.96 -28.67 13.94
N ALA A 190 6.71 -28.21 13.71
CA ALA A 190 6.34 -26.80 13.90
C ALA A 190 6.59 -26.35 15.35
N ASN A 191 6.25 -27.19 16.30
CA ASN A 191 6.44 -26.91 17.73
C ASN A 191 7.92 -26.91 18.14
N ALA A 192 8.74 -27.80 17.57
CA ALA A 192 10.19 -27.82 17.78
C ALA A 192 10.87 -26.57 17.22
N ASN A 193 10.36 -26.00 16.13
CA ASN A 193 10.89 -24.79 15.48
C ASN A 193 10.27 -23.50 16.01
N TYR A 194 9.22 -23.56 16.83
CA TYR A 194 8.53 -22.39 17.42
C TYR A 194 9.48 -21.44 18.15
N PRO A 195 10.41 -21.90 19.01
CA PRO A 195 11.35 -21.00 19.69
C PRO A 195 12.26 -20.22 18.73
N GLN A 196 12.69 -20.84 17.63
CA GLN A 196 13.56 -20.20 16.64
C GLN A 196 12.78 -19.14 15.82
N VAL A 197 11.55 -19.44 15.46
CA VAL A 197 10.67 -18.49 14.76
C VAL A 197 10.30 -17.31 15.66
N SER A 198 9.98 -17.56 16.93
CA SER A 198 9.73 -16.52 17.92
C SER A 198 10.96 -15.63 18.14
N GLN A 199 12.15 -16.19 18.27
CA GLN A 199 13.39 -15.43 18.37
C GLN A 199 13.66 -14.56 17.12
N LEU A 200 13.39 -15.05 15.92
CA LEU A 200 13.52 -14.26 14.69
C LEU A 200 12.57 -13.08 14.66
N ILE A 201 11.33 -13.29 15.11
CA ILE A 201 10.32 -12.22 15.21
C ILE A 201 10.73 -11.18 16.25
N ASP A 202 11.18 -11.61 17.43
CA ASP A 202 11.65 -10.72 18.49
C ASP A 202 12.89 -9.91 18.07
N GLN A 203 13.81 -10.51 17.32
CA GLN A 203 15.00 -9.85 16.77
C GLN A 203 14.69 -8.92 15.61
N ALA A 204 13.62 -9.16 14.86
CA ALA A 204 13.16 -8.27 13.79
C ALA A 204 12.57 -6.95 14.34
N GLY A 205 11.95 -6.97 15.52
CA GLY A 205 11.37 -5.80 16.15
C GLY A 205 12.33 -4.63 16.36
N PRO A 206 13.49 -4.82 17.00
CA PRO A 206 14.52 -3.79 17.17
C PRO A 206 15.08 -3.26 15.86
N PHE A 207 15.24 -4.14 14.85
CA PHE A 207 15.72 -3.76 13.51
C PHE A 207 14.73 -2.85 12.80
N LEU A 208 13.45 -3.18 12.83
CA LEU A 208 12.37 -2.36 12.27
C LEU A 208 12.25 -1.01 12.98
N GLN A 209 12.39 -0.98 14.32
CA GLN A 209 12.41 0.27 15.08
C GLN A 209 13.63 1.14 14.79
N ALA A 210 14.81 0.54 14.56
CA ALA A 210 16.01 1.27 14.16
C ALA A 210 15.83 1.92 12.77
N GLN A 211 15.20 1.22 11.82
CA GLN A 211 14.90 1.74 10.50
C GLN A 211 13.87 2.90 10.53
N ILE A 212 12.86 2.79 11.39
CA ILE A 212 11.87 3.86 11.60
C ILE A 212 12.54 5.12 12.17
N ARG A 213 13.45 4.97 13.13
CA ARG A 213 14.23 6.09 13.70
C ARG A 213 15.16 6.73 12.65
N ALA A 214 15.90 5.92 11.90
CA ALA A 214 16.78 6.42 10.84
C ALA A 214 16.01 7.17 9.75
N GLY A 215 14.80 6.74 9.41
CA GLY A 215 13.89 7.46 8.50
C GLY A 215 13.37 8.79 9.07
N GLY A 216 13.23 8.90 10.40
CA GLY A 216 12.89 10.13 11.11
C GLY A 216 14.02 11.16 11.08
N ASP A 217 15.25 10.72 11.28
CA ASP A 217 16.44 11.59 11.33
C ASP A 217 16.76 12.20 9.96
N ILE A 218 16.52 11.48 8.87
CA ILE A 218 16.67 12.01 7.49
C ILE A 218 15.64 13.12 7.22
N LYS A 219 14.44 13.05 7.79
CA LYS A 219 13.43 14.10 7.67
C LYS A 219 13.74 15.37 8.45
N SER A 220 14.57 15.29 9.47
CA SER A 220 14.97 16.45 10.29
C SER A 220 16.17 17.21 9.71
N LEU A 221 16.83 16.66 8.69
CA LEU A 221 18.00 17.24 8.03
C LEU A 221 17.70 17.83 6.63
N ALA A 222 16.45 17.74 6.17
CA ALA A 222 15.95 18.34 4.93
C ALA A 222 14.98 19.49 5.20
#